data_a7b573c19ab4f846ed653138d7fbef4d
#
_entry.id   a7b573c19ab4f846ed653138d7fbef4d
#
_cell.length_a   1.000
_cell.length_b   1.000
_cell.length_c   1.000
_cell.angle_alpha   90.00
_cell.angle_beta   90.00
_cell.angle_gamma   90.00
#
_symmetry.space_group_name_H-M   'P 1'
#
loop_
_entity.id
_entity.type
_entity.pdbx_description
1 polymer ?
#
loop_
_entity_poly.entity_id
_entity_poly.type
_entity_poly.pdbx_seq_one_letter_code
_entity_poly.pdbx_strand_id
1 'polypeptide(L)'
;EEAYERTGRYVFDRHRWTGRPAGCHLFRIGELKYEIICKKSKSPEGGTGISIHIPSDADFSPACVDESLAAAKHFFAEYDSARQSSAYCCHSWLLDPVLQTMLGQDSNIVSFQKRFEITDIGEAGTDYLEWIFKTQETEPEKLPEKTTLQRKVKEHILAGKVIRNVYGRLIGR
;
A
#
# COMPACT_ATOMS: atom_id res chain seq x y z
N GLU A 1 -18.42 15.07 0.24
CA GLU A 1 -17.67 16.31 0.61
C GLU A 1 -16.42 15.96 1.41
N GLU A 2 -16.53 15.29 2.55
CA GLU A 2 -15.39 14.93 3.40
C GLU A 2 -14.28 14.17 2.64
N ALA A 3 -14.65 13.23 1.76
CA ALA A 3 -13.70 12.51 0.92
C ALA A 3 -13.01 13.44 -0.10
N TYR A 4 -13.74 14.41 -0.65
CA TYR A 4 -13.19 15.40 -1.58
C TYR A 4 -12.25 16.38 -0.86
N GLU A 5 -12.64 16.90 0.31
CA GLU A 5 -11.80 17.79 1.12
C GLU A 5 -10.47 17.18 1.49
N ARG A 6 -10.48 15.86 1.78
CA ARG A 6 -9.29 15.11 2.17
C ARG A 6 -8.38 14.73 0.99
N THR A 7 -8.97 14.37 -0.16
CA THR A 7 -8.24 13.74 -1.28
C THR A 7 -8.28 14.56 -2.56
N GLY A 8 -9.08 15.64 -2.62
CA GLY A 8 -9.33 16.39 -3.85
C GLY A 8 -10.12 15.62 -4.91
N ARG A 9 -10.74 14.48 -4.55
CA ARG A 9 -11.48 13.62 -5.49
C ARG A 9 -12.83 13.24 -4.94
N TYR A 10 -13.86 13.29 -5.78
CA TYR A 10 -15.18 12.79 -5.43
C TYR A 10 -15.22 11.26 -5.41
N VAL A 11 -16.16 10.72 -4.64
CA VAL A 11 -16.35 9.25 -4.51
C VAL A 11 -16.59 8.59 -5.86
N PHE A 12 -17.31 9.22 -6.79
CA PHE A 12 -17.59 8.64 -8.11
C PHE A 12 -16.34 8.55 -9.02
N ASP A 13 -15.31 9.36 -8.79
CA ASP A 13 -14.03 9.24 -9.50
C ASP A 13 -13.30 7.94 -9.16
N ARG A 14 -13.67 7.34 -8.01
CA ARG A 14 -13.13 6.09 -7.51
C ARG A 14 -14.20 4.98 -7.43
N HIS A 15 -15.27 5.06 -8.21
CA HIS A 15 -16.41 4.13 -8.13
C HIS A 15 -16.00 2.65 -8.25
N ARG A 16 -14.99 2.33 -9.06
CA ARG A 16 -14.46 0.97 -9.19
C ARG A 16 -13.82 0.47 -7.89
N TRP A 17 -13.21 1.36 -7.13
CA TRP A 17 -12.62 1.03 -5.84
C TRP A 17 -13.69 0.89 -4.77
N THR A 18 -14.60 1.85 -4.68
CA THR A 18 -15.67 1.86 -3.67
C THR A 18 -16.70 0.74 -3.87
N GLY A 19 -16.86 0.22 -5.09
CA GLY A 19 -17.72 -0.91 -5.37
C GLY A 19 -17.17 -2.29 -4.95
N ARG A 20 -15.87 -2.40 -4.70
CA ARG A 20 -15.23 -3.70 -4.36
C ARG A 20 -15.69 -4.30 -3.04
N PRO A 21 -15.90 -3.53 -1.94
CA PRO A 21 -16.46 -4.08 -0.71
C PRO A 21 -17.87 -4.65 -0.91
N ALA A 22 -18.73 -3.97 -1.68
CA ALA A 22 -20.08 -4.45 -1.98
C ALA A 22 -20.08 -5.75 -2.77
N GLY A 23 -19.07 -6.00 -3.61
CA GLY A 23 -18.87 -7.24 -4.34
C GLY A 23 -18.15 -8.34 -3.56
N CYS A 24 -17.91 -8.18 -2.26
CA CYS A 24 -17.14 -9.12 -1.43
C CYS A 24 -15.74 -9.45 -1.99
N HIS A 25 -15.09 -8.48 -2.63
CA HIS A 25 -13.73 -8.65 -3.15
C HIS A 25 -12.69 -7.88 -2.34
N LEU A 26 -13.11 -6.94 -1.50
CA LEU A 26 -12.23 -6.11 -0.68
C LEU A 26 -12.75 -6.06 0.77
N PHE A 27 -11.92 -6.47 1.70
CA PHE A 27 -12.22 -6.52 3.13
C PHE A 27 -11.28 -5.61 3.89
N ARG A 28 -11.77 -4.84 4.88
CA ARG A 28 -10.92 -4.23 5.89
C ARG A 28 -10.89 -5.16 7.09
N ILE A 29 -9.69 -5.64 7.45
CA ILE A 29 -9.46 -6.53 8.59
C ILE A 29 -8.33 -5.89 9.41
N GLY A 30 -8.68 -5.37 10.58
CA GLY A 30 -7.77 -4.53 11.35
C GLY A 30 -7.38 -3.27 10.57
N GLU A 31 -6.10 -2.98 10.54
CA GLU A 31 -5.57 -1.76 9.92
C GLU A 31 -5.45 -1.84 8.39
N LEU A 32 -5.37 -3.03 7.82
CA LEU A 32 -5.14 -3.21 6.39
C LEU A 32 -6.41 -3.60 5.63
N LYS A 33 -6.36 -3.46 4.31
CA LYS A 33 -7.39 -3.96 3.40
C LYS A 33 -6.84 -5.08 2.55
N TYR A 34 -7.68 -6.07 2.27
CA TYR A 34 -7.35 -7.30 1.57
C TYR A 34 -8.27 -7.48 0.38
N GLU A 35 -7.72 -7.45 -0.83
CA GLU A 35 -8.46 -7.64 -2.08
C GLU A 35 -8.23 -9.05 -2.62
N ILE A 36 -9.32 -9.76 -2.89
CA ILE A 36 -9.27 -11.03 -3.60
C ILE A 36 -8.94 -10.79 -5.06
N ILE A 37 -7.80 -11.31 -5.52
CA ILE A 37 -7.40 -11.23 -6.92
C ILE A 37 -7.96 -12.41 -7.69
N CYS A 38 -8.98 -12.16 -8.53
CA CYS A 38 -9.63 -13.18 -9.33
C CYS A 38 -9.03 -13.37 -10.73
N LYS A 39 -8.12 -12.48 -11.16
CA LYS A 39 -7.54 -12.50 -12.51
C LYS A 39 -6.05 -12.78 -12.48
N LYS A 40 -5.62 -13.76 -13.27
CA LYS A 40 -4.20 -14.13 -13.45
C LYS A 40 -3.28 -12.96 -13.83
N SER A 41 -3.80 -11.94 -14.52
CA SER A 41 -3.03 -10.76 -14.97
C SER A 41 -2.63 -9.79 -13.85
N LYS A 42 -3.16 -9.94 -12.64
CA LYS A 42 -2.86 -9.04 -11.50
C LYS A 42 -1.96 -9.67 -10.45
N SER A 43 -1.64 -10.97 -10.58
CA SER A 43 -0.68 -11.63 -9.70
C SER A 43 0.64 -11.80 -10.43
N PRO A 44 1.78 -11.41 -9.84
CA PRO A 44 3.10 -11.64 -10.43
C PRO A 44 3.36 -13.12 -10.78
N GLU A 45 2.70 -14.03 -10.07
CA GLU A 45 2.83 -15.49 -10.25
C GLU A 45 1.72 -16.09 -11.13
N GLY A 46 0.86 -15.26 -11.74
CA GLY A 46 -0.20 -15.73 -12.64
C GLY A 46 -1.34 -16.51 -11.98
N GLY A 47 -1.46 -16.45 -10.65
CA GLY A 47 -2.45 -17.18 -9.84
C GLY A 47 -3.52 -16.27 -9.21
N THR A 48 -4.45 -16.90 -8.48
CA THR A 48 -5.32 -16.21 -7.53
C THR A 48 -4.52 -15.89 -6.28
N GLY A 49 -4.71 -14.69 -5.71
CA GLY A 49 -3.99 -14.24 -4.53
C GLY A 49 -4.80 -13.24 -3.73
N ILE A 50 -4.22 -12.75 -2.66
CA ILE A 50 -4.78 -11.71 -1.82
C ILE A 50 -3.85 -10.51 -1.87
N SER A 51 -4.35 -9.38 -2.40
CA SER A 51 -3.61 -8.12 -2.45
C SER A 51 -3.83 -7.32 -1.18
N ILE A 52 -2.74 -6.89 -0.55
CA ILE A 52 -2.75 -6.05 0.63
C ILE A 52 -2.73 -4.59 0.19
N HIS A 53 -3.66 -3.80 0.73
CA HIS A 53 -3.73 -2.35 0.53
C HIS A 53 -3.63 -1.65 1.89
N ILE A 54 -2.94 -0.51 1.92
CA ILE A 54 -2.71 0.28 3.11
C ILE A 54 -3.63 1.49 3.09
N PRO A 55 -4.65 1.57 3.97
CA PRO A 55 -5.48 2.76 4.13
C PRO A 55 -4.67 3.95 4.66
N SER A 56 -5.10 5.16 4.32
CA SER A 56 -4.43 6.40 4.78
C SER A 56 -4.59 6.66 6.29
N ASP A 57 -5.56 6.00 6.91
CA ASP A 57 -5.91 6.08 8.33
C ASP A 57 -5.40 4.88 9.14
N ALA A 58 -4.57 4.01 8.54
CA ALA A 58 -4.02 2.84 9.23
C ALA A 58 -3.02 3.24 10.32
N ASP A 59 -3.14 2.62 11.50
CA ASP A 59 -2.03 2.55 12.45
C ASP A 59 -0.98 1.60 11.89
N PHE A 60 0.12 2.18 11.41
CA PHE A 60 1.19 1.46 10.74
C PHE A 60 2.29 0.98 11.70
N SER A 61 1.97 0.91 13.00
CA SER A 61 2.86 0.31 13.99
C SER A 61 3.05 -1.19 13.69
N PRO A 62 4.24 -1.75 13.99
CA PRO A 62 4.51 -3.16 13.70
C PRO A 62 3.49 -4.12 14.32
N ALA A 63 3.06 -3.87 15.56
CA ALA A 63 2.09 -4.72 16.25
C ALA A 63 0.73 -4.73 15.55
N CYS A 64 0.18 -3.55 15.22
CA CYS A 64 -1.11 -3.42 14.55
C CYS A 64 -1.10 -4.04 13.15
N VAL A 65 0.02 -3.92 12.42
CA VAL A 65 0.20 -4.58 11.13
C VAL A 65 0.22 -6.10 11.29
N ASP A 66 0.95 -6.63 12.27
CA ASP A 66 1.05 -8.08 12.49
C ASP A 66 -0.29 -8.68 12.96
N GLU A 67 -1.03 -7.99 13.81
CA GLU A 67 -2.39 -8.37 14.20
C GLU A 67 -3.35 -8.40 13.01
N SER A 68 -3.30 -7.38 12.15
CA SER A 68 -4.12 -7.32 10.92
C SER A 68 -3.80 -8.48 9.98
N LEU A 69 -2.52 -8.80 9.77
CA LEU A 69 -2.08 -9.91 8.92
C LEU A 69 -2.53 -11.27 9.49
N ALA A 70 -2.39 -11.48 10.79
CA ALA A 70 -2.83 -12.70 11.46
C ALA A 70 -4.36 -12.88 11.38
N ALA A 71 -5.12 -11.82 11.65
CA ALA A 71 -6.57 -11.84 11.56
C ALA A 71 -7.05 -12.12 10.13
N ALA A 72 -6.38 -11.56 9.10
CA ALA A 72 -6.72 -11.83 7.72
C ALA A 72 -6.46 -13.29 7.33
N LYS A 73 -5.34 -13.88 7.76
CA LYS A 73 -5.06 -15.31 7.51
C LYS A 73 -6.14 -16.19 8.14
N HIS A 74 -6.54 -15.88 9.37
CA HIS A 74 -7.62 -16.60 10.05
C HIS A 74 -8.95 -16.45 9.30
N PHE A 75 -9.32 -15.23 8.93
CA PHE A 75 -10.54 -14.93 8.20
C PHE A 75 -10.65 -15.73 6.89
N PHE A 76 -9.61 -15.70 6.06
CA PHE A 76 -9.64 -16.43 4.79
C PHE A 76 -9.56 -17.94 4.97
N ALA A 77 -8.92 -18.44 6.02
CA ALA A 77 -8.94 -19.87 6.33
C ALA A 77 -10.33 -20.36 6.75
N GLU A 78 -11.08 -19.55 7.48
CA GLU A 78 -12.41 -19.90 7.99
C GLU A 78 -13.50 -19.72 6.93
N TYR A 79 -13.51 -18.58 6.22
CA TYR A 79 -14.61 -18.20 5.35
C TYR A 79 -14.36 -18.43 3.86
N ASP A 80 -13.12 -18.70 3.46
CA ASP A 80 -12.74 -18.99 2.07
C ASP A 80 -11.60 -19.99 2.01
N SER A 81 -11.90 -21.24 2.35
CA SER A 81 -10.91 -22.33 2.41
C SER A 81 -10.16 -22.54 1.09
N ALA A 82 -10.76 -22.16 -0.05
CA ALA A 82 -10.09 -22.20 -1.35
C ALA A 82 -8.90 -21.24 -1.43
N ARG A 83 -8.83 -20.23 -0.54
CA ARG A 83 -7.76 -19.22 -0.47
C ARG A 83 -6.86 -19.37 0.75
N GLN A 84 -7.06 -20.37 1.57
CA GLN A 84 -6.22 -20.63 2.76
C GLN A 84 -4.73 -20.67 2.42
N SER A 85 -4.38 -21.20 1.25
CA SER A 85 -2.99 -21.30 0.77
C SER A 85 -2.62 -20.22 -0.25
N SER A 86 -3.45 -19.19 -0.43
CA SER A 86 -3.15 -18.12 -1.38
C SER A 86 -1.96 -17.30 -0.94
N ALA A 87 -1.15 -16.88 -1.91
CA ALA A 87 -0.09 -15.91 -1.67
C ALA A 87 -0.68 -14.54 -1.33
N TYR A 88 -0.10 -13.89 -0.34
CA TYR A 88 -0.38 -12.48 -0.02
C TYR A 88 0.65 -11.61 -0.73
N CYS A 89 0.21 -10.63 -1.47
CA CYS A 89 1.07 -9.69 -2.18
C CYS A 89 0.69 -8.24 -1.89
N CYS A 90 1.60 -7.34 -2.14
CA CYS A 90 1.36 -5.90 -2.05
C CYS A 90 1.99 -5.23 -3.27
N HIS A 91 1.27 -4.31 -3.89
CA HIS A 91 1.78 -3.45 -4.95
C HIS A 91 1.68 -2.00 -4.48
N SER A 92 2.81 -1.42 -4.10
CA SER A 92 2.83 -0.10 -3.48
C SER A 92 4.19 0.56 -3.61
N TRP A 93 4.19 1.88 -3.70
CA TRP A 93 5.39 2.71 -3.54
C TRP A 93 6.02 2.56 -2.14
N LEU A 94 5.24 2.19 -1.12
CA LEU A 94 5.75 1.92 0.23
C LEU A 94 6.76 0.77 0.28
N LEU A 95 6.78 -0.11 -0.72
CA LEU A 95 7.75 -1.20 -0.83
C LEU A 95 9.03 -0.81 -1.56
N ASP A 96 9.13 0.42 -2.11
CA ASP A 96 10.35 0.84 -2.80
C ASP A 96 11.54 0.83 -1.83
N PRO A 97 12.60 0.04 -2.11
CA PRO A 97 13.79 -0.01 -1.27
C PRO A 97 14.48 1.34 -1.07
N VAL A 98 14.25 2.29 -1.97
CA VAL A 98 14.81 3.64 -1.85
C VAL A 98 14.39 4.33 -0.54
N LEU A 99 13.20 4.01 -0.01
CA LEU A 99 12.74 4.56 1.25
C LEU A 99 13.62 4.16 2.45
N GLN A 100 14.28 3.00 2.38
CA GLN A 100 15.24 2.58 3.42
C GLN A 100 16.48 3.48 3.47
N THR A 101 16.82 4.14 2.37
CA THR A 101 17.93 5.10 2.33
C THR A 101 17.57 6.45 2.96
N MET A 102 16.28 6.73 3.09
CA MET A 102 15.73 7.99 3.60
C MET A 102 15.29 7.89 5.06
N LEU A 103 14.86 6.70 5.48
CA LEU A 103 14.23 6.46 6.78
C LEU A 103 15.16 5.64 7.69
N GLY A 104 15.02 5.83 9.01
CA GLY A 104 15.71 5.01 10.00
C GLY A 104 15.22 3.57 10.02
N GLN A 105 16.06 2.67 10.54
CA GLN A 105 15.73 1.23 10.62
C GLN A 105 14.56 0.90 11.56
N ASP A 106 14.24 1.81 12.45
CA ASP A 106 13.11 1.78 13.38
C ASP A 106 11.81 2.37 12.80
N SER A 107 11.86 2.86 11.56
CA SER A 107 10.67 3.37 10.86
C SER A 107 9.63 2.26 10.65
N ASN A 108 8.35 2.58 10.90
CA ASN A 108 7.23 1.68 10.64
C ASN A 108 7.17 1.24 9.16
N ILE A 109 7.55 2.13 8.22
CA ILE A 109 7.61 1.80 6.79
C ILE A 109 8.70 0.76 6.53
N VAL A 110 9.89 0.94 7.08
CA VAL A 110 11.00 -0.03 6.95
C VAL A 110 10.63 -1.37 7.60
N SER A 111 9.98 -1.32 8.77
CA SER A 111 9.46 -2.52 9.43
C SER A 111 8.42 -3.25 8.56
N PHE A 112 7.54 -2.52 7.89
CA PHE A 112 6.57 -3.11 6.97
C PHE A 112 7.26 -3.78 5.78
N GLN A 113 8.22 -3.11 5.14
CA GLN A 113 8.98 -3.64 4.00
C GLN A 113 9.69 -4.95 4.31
N LYS A 114 10.21 -5.12 5.52
CA LYS A 114 10.91 -6.35 5.96
C LYS A 114 10.02 -7.60 5.95
N ARG A 115 8.71 -7.44 5.83
CA ARG A 115 7.76 -8.55 5.72
C ARG A 115 7.59 -9.06 4.28
N PHE A 116 8.20 -8.41 3.31
CA PHE A 116 7.99 -8.71 1.90
C PHE A 116 9.30 -9.07 1.20
N GLU A 117 9.23 -10.11 0.39
CA GLU A 117 10.20 -10.37 -0.68
C GLU A 117 9.79 -9.55 -1.90
N ILE A 118 10.70 -8.72 -2.41
CA ILE A 118 10.45 -7.94 -3.63
C ILE A 118 10.50 -8.87 -4.82
N THR A 119 9.42 -8.92 -5.59
CA THR A 119 9.29 -9.77 -6.77
C THR A 119 9.44 -9.01 -8.08
N ASP A 120 9.08 -7.72 -8.09
CA ASP A 120 9.26 -6.88 -9.26
C ASP A 120 9.34 -5.40 -8.85
N ILE A 121 10.17 -4.64 -9.55
CA ILE A 121 10.29 -3.19 -9.42
C ILE A 121 9.62 -2.57 -10.63
N GLY A 122 8.43 -2.05 -10.43
CA GLY A 122 7.64 -1.43 -11.48
C GLY A 122 8.15 -0.06 -11.91
N GLU A 123 7.34 0.62 -12.69
CA GLU A 123 7.64 1.95 -13.20
C GLU A 123 7.59 3.02 -12.13
N ALA A 124 8.23 4.16 -12.40
CA ALA A 124 8.08 5.37 -11.60
C ALA A 124 6.61 5.79 -11.58
N GLY A 125 6.09 6.05 -10.38
CA GLY A 125 4.72 6.50 -10.19
C GLY A 125 4.67 7.87 -9.52
N THR A 126 3.49 8.43 -9.42
CA THR A 126 3.22 9.68 -8.70
C THR A 126 2.21 9.49 -7.57
N ASP A 127 1.73 8.27 -7.36
CA ASP A 127 0.69 7.96 -6.36
C ASP A 127 1.10 8.40 -4.96
N TYR A 128 2.40 8.28 -4.63
CA TYR A 128 2.95 8.69 -3.33
C TYR A 128 2.73 10.19 -3.03
N LEU A 129 2.62 11.05 -4.03
CA LEU A 129 2.43 12.49 -3.83
C LEU A 129 1.15 12.77 -3.04
N GLU A 130 0.03 12.18 -3.49
CA GLU A 130 -1.25 12.32 -2.80
C GLU A 130 -1.20 11.79 -1.36
N TRP A 131 -0.55 10.64 -1.15
CA TRP A 131 -0.53 9.98 0.16
C TRP A 131 0.42 10.63 1.16
N ILE A 132 1.61 11.05 0.70
CA ILE A 132 2.61 11.68 1.57
C ILE A 132 2.29 13.14 1.83
N PHE A 133 1.97 13.88 0.77
CA PHE A 133 1.85 15.34 0.86
C PHE A 133 0.42 15.80 1.10
N LYS A 134 -0.58 14.95 0.84
CA LYS A 134 -2.01 15.26 0.99
C LYS A 134 -2.41 16.56 0.30
N THR A 135 -1.89 16.78 -0.91
CA THR A 135 -2.08 17.96 -1.74
C THR A 135 -2.27 17.56 -3.19
N GLN A 136 -2.86 18.47 -3.98
CA GLN A 136 -2.93 18.38 -5.44
C GLN A 136 -1.72 19.05 -6.11
N GLU A 137 -0.83 19.65 -5.33
CA GLU A 137 0.37 20.28 -5.84
C GLU A 137 1.30 19.23 -6.46
N THR A 138 1.78 19.52 -7.67
CA THR A 138 2.68 18.65 -8.42
C THR A 138 4.07 19.25 -8.61
N GLU A 139 4.23 20.56 -8.36
CA GLU A 139 5.53 21.21 -8.43
C GLU A 139 6.34 20.86 -7.18
N PRO A 140 7.50 20.17 -7.33
CA PRO A 140 8.25 19.69 -6.18
C PRO A 140 8.66 20.79 -5.18
N GLU A 141 8.96 21.98 -5.67
CA GLU A 141 9.38 23.12 -4.85
C GLU A 141 8.29 23.57 -3.89
N LYS A 142 7.02 23.42 -4.27
CA LYS A 142 5.85 23.86 -3.50
C LYS A 142 5.32 22.80 -2.53
N LEU A 143 5.83 21.58 -2.59
CA LEU A 143 5.38 20.49 -1.72
C LEU A 143 5.67 20.80 -0.25
N PRO A 144 4.73 20.47 0.68
CA PRO A 144 4.91 20.72 2.11
C PRO A 144 6.03 19.88 2.73
N GLU A 145 6.60 20.38 3.83
CA GLU A 145 7.74 19.77 4.54
C GLU A 145 7.46 19.54 6.03
N LYS A 146 6.19 19.25 6.38
CA LYS A 146 5.73 19.15 7.77
C LYS A 146 6.30 17.92 8.50
N THR A 147 6.50 16.81 7.80
CA THR A 147 6.98 15.55 8.38
C THR A 147 8.38 15.21 7.87
N THR A 148 9.09 14.33 8.59
CA THR A 148 10.39 13.82 8.13
C THR A 148 10.30 13.13 6.78
N LEU A 149 9.26 12.32 6.58
CA LEU A 149 9.03 11.65 5.30
C LEU A 149 8.82 12.66 4.17
N GLN A 150 8.00 13.70 4.38
CA GLN A 150 7.78 14.76 3.38
C GLN A 150 9.09 15.44 2.99
N ARG A 151 9.91 15.85 3.95
CA ARG A 151 11.20 16.51 3.68
C ARG A 151 12.14 15.60 2.85
N LYS A 152 12.28 14.36 3.27
CA LYS A 152 13.18 13.40 2.62
C LYS A 152 12.72 13.04 1.21
N VAL A 153 11.42 12.84 1.01
CA VAL A 153 10.85 12.55 -0.30
C VAL A 153 10.95 13.77 -1.23
N LYS A 154 10.67 14.97 -0.72
CA LYS A 154 10.84 16.21 -1.50
C LYS A 154 12.30 16.41 -1.94
N GLU A 155 13.27 16.24 -1.03
CA GLU A 155 14.70 16.29 -1.34
C GLU A 155 15.07 15.29 -2.45
N HIS A 156 14.54 14.08 -2.38
CA HIS A 156 14.76 13.03 -3.38
C HIS A 156 14.24 13.40 -4.76
N ILE A 157 13.02 13.95 -4.82
CA ILE A 157 12.40 14.39 -6.09
C ILE A 157 13.15 15.58 -6.68
N LEU A 158 13.53 16.57 -5.87
CA LEU A 158 14.29 17.73 -6.31
C LEU A 158 15.69 17.34 -6.86
N ALA A 159 16.24 16.23 -6.38
CA ALA A 159 17.47 15.65 -6.93
C ALA A 159 17.26 14.88 -8.26
N GLY A 160 16.06 14.95 -8.87
CA GLY A 160 15.72 14.26 -10.11
C GLY A 160 15.54 12.74 -9.96
N LYS A 161 15.42 12.24 -8.72
CA LYS A 161 15.23 10.82 -8.44
C LYS A 161 13.74 10.48 -8.36
N VAL A 162 13.41 9.20 -8.50
CA VAL A 162 12.03 8.71 -8.56
C VAL A 162 11.73 7.70 -7.46
N ILE A 163 10.46 7.61 -7.09
CA ILE A 163 9.93 6.52 -6.28
C ILE A 163 9.07 5.63 -7.20
N ARG A 164 9.21 4.32 -7.05
CA ARG A 164 8.58 3.32 -7.91
C ARG A 164 7.45 2.59 -7.19
N ASN A 165 6.48 2.14 -7.95
CA ASN A 165 5.54 1.14 -7.46
C ASN A 165 6.21 -0.24 -7.54
N VAL A 166 6.27 -0.92 -6.42
CA VAL A 166 7.02 -2.17 -6.26
C VAL A 166 6.06 -3.29 -5.88
N TYR A 167 6.26 -4.46 -6.49
CA TYR A 167 5.56 -5.68 -6.14
C TYR A 167 6.35 -6.47 -5.09
N GLY A 168 5.66 -6.86 -4.04
CA GLY A 168 6.23 -7.70 -2.99
C GLY A 168 5.29 -8.84 -2.62
N ARG A 169 5.87 -9.99 -2.30
CA ARG A 169 5.19 -11.13 -1.73
C ARG A 169 5.47 -11.20 -0.25
N LEU A 170 4.42 -11.38 0.57
CA LEU A 170 4.55 -11.52 2.02
C LEU A 170 5.38 -12.77 2.33
N ILE A 171 6.47 -12.62 3.07
CA ILE A 171 7.30 -13.71 3.58
C ILE A 171 6.79 -14.21 4.93
N GLY A 172 6.84 -15.51 5.13
CA GLY A 172 6.37 -16.14 6.36
C GLY A 172 4.92 -16.65 6.26
N ARG A 173 4.75 -17.83 6.74
CA ARG A 173 3.45 -18.54 6.85
C ARG A 173 2.65 -18.06 8.05
#